data_ee5e51188f0aeb4ad57dbf585c86b379
#
_entry.id   ee5e51188f0aeb4ad57dbf585c86b379
#
_cell.length_a   1.000
_cell.length_b   1.000
_cell.length_c   1.000
_cell.angle_alpha   90.00
_cell.angle_beta   90.00
_cell.angle_gamma   90.00
#
_symmetry.space_group_name_H-M   'P 1'
#
loop_
_entity.id
_entity.type
_entity.pdbx_description
1 polymer ?
#
loop_
_entity_poly.entity_id
_entity_poly.type
_entity_poly.pdbx_seq_one_letter_code
_entity_poly.pdbx_strand_id
1 'polypeptide(L)'
;MSRVNRSGENPVWTGWDVALLALVTLGTILFCILFLTFAAQKLLFHNLSFADIGKMPLLSVIAQGIAYTAVLIYMIVLVVAVYHQNFESAVRWNWPRRWPIFIAGGALLAMALQGFAHFLPIPTDMPIDEFFNTPAEAWSLTIFGVTLAPLIEELFFRGFLYPVLARRLGVVLAIILTAAGFGLIHGPQLGRAWGPVLVIFIVGIALTVTRAVTKSVATGILVHIGYNGTLSALLFWASDGFRHLERLRT
;
A
#
# COMPACT_ATOMS: atom_id res chain seq x y z
N MET A 1 36.60 11.38 -0.68
CA MET A 1 35.89 11.94 0.47
C MET A 1 34.63 11.11 0.71
N SER A 2 34.61 10.25 1.73
CA SER A 2 33.43 9.48 2.11
C SER A 2 32.40 10.44 2.71
N ARG A 3 31.24 10.61 2.05
CA ARG A 3 30.12 11.34 2.62
C ARG A 3 29.71 10.63 3.92
N VAL A 4 29.89 11.30 5.06
CA VAL A 4 29.40 10.79 6.34
C VAL A 4 27.90 10.50 6.20
N ASN A 5 27.51 9.24 6.37
CA ASN A 5 26.10 8.82 6.29
C ASN A 5 25.33 9.39 7.50
N ARG A 6 24.78 10.59 7.36
CA ARG A 6 24.00 11.28 8.40
C ARG A 6 22.61 10.67 8.63
N SER A 7 22.16 9.77 7.78
CA SER A 7 20.81 9.17 7.90
C SER A 7 20.72 8.10 8.99
N GLY A 8 21.84 7.47 9.35
CA GLY A 8 21.87 6.28 10.22
C GLY A 8 21.21 5.04 9.58
N GLU A 9 20.89 5.10 8.27
CA GLU A 9 20.37 3.96 7.52
C GLU A 9 21.50 3.25 6.78
N ASN A 10 21.62 1.94 6.98
CA ASN A 10 22.63 1.12 6.31
C ASN A 10 22.05 -0.25 5.93
N PRO A 11 21.10 -0.31 4.98
CA PRO A 11 20.56 -1.58 4.51
C PRO A 11 21.66 -2.41 3.83
N VAL A 12 21.57 -3.74 3.95
CA VAL A 12 22.49 -4.68 3.28
C VAL A 12 22.22 -4.77 1.78
N TRP A 13 20.95 -4.55 1.38
CA TRP A 13 20.54 -4.53 -0.03
C TRP A 13 20.88 -3.21 -0.72
N THR A 14 20.82 -3.26 -2.04
CA THR A 14 21.17 -2.16 -2.94
C THR A 14 19.94 -1.58 -3.62
N GLY A 15 20.13 -0.51 -4.40
CA GLY A 15 19.08 0.02 -5.27
C GLY A 15 18.64 -0.94 -6.39
N TRP A 16 19.54 -1.84 -6.82
CA TRP A 16 19.20 -2.86 -7.80
C TRP A 16 18.28 -3.93 -7.22
N ASP A 17 18.47 -4.32 -5.97
CA ASP A 17 17.57 -5.24 -5.28
C ASP A 17 16.17 -4.64 -5.14
N VAL A 18 16.08 -3.34 -4.83
CA VAL A 18 14.79 -2.63 -4.76
C VAL A 18 14.14 -2.55 -6.15
N ALA A 19 14.90 -2.25 -7.20
CA ALA A 19 14.39 -2.24 -8.57
C ALA A 19 13.89 -3.63 -9.00
N LEU A 20 14.66 -4.68 -8.68
CA LEU A 20 14.26 -6.06 -8.97
C LEU A 20 13.00 -6.44 -8.17
N LEU A 21 12.93 -6.07 -6.89
CA LEU A 21 11.75 -6.29 -6.07
C LEU A 21 10.51 -5.60 -6.66
N ALA A 22 10.64 -4.37 -7.17
CA ALA A 22 9.56 -3.67 -7.87
C ALA A 22 9.11 -4.42 -9.14
N LEU A 23 10.07 -4.88 -9.96
CA LEU A 23 9.78 -5.66 -11.17
C LEU A 23 9.11 -7.00 -10.85
N VAL A 24 9.59 -7.71 -9.83
CA VAL A 24 8.98 -8.96 -9.35
C VAL A 24 7.56 -8.68 -8.86
N THR A 25 7.33 -7.60 -8.10
CA THR A 25 6.00 -7.22 -7.62
C THR A 25 5.04 -7.01 -8.79
N LEU A 26 5.41 -6.15 -9.74
CA LEU A 26 4.57 -5.85 -10.92
C LEU A 26 4.34 -7.10 -11.79
N GLY A 27 5.39 -7.87 -12.03
CA GLY A 27 5.31 -9.10 -12.83
C GLY A 27 4.43 -10.17 -12.18
N THR A 28 4.53 -10.33 -10.86
CA THR A 28 3.71 -11.30 -10.11
C THR A 28 2.24 -10.87 -10.07
N ILE A 29 1.94 -9.58 -9.87
CA ILE A 29 0.56 -9.06 -9.93
C ILE A 29 -0.03 -9.32 -11.31
N LEU A 30 0.68 -8.94 -12.38
CA LEU A 30 0.23 -9.16 -13.75
C LEU A 30 0.02 -10.64 -14.05
N PHE A 31 0.97 -11.48 -13.67
CA PHE A 31 0.86 -12.94 -13.84
C PHE A 31 -0.36 -13.50 -13.10
N CYS A 32 -0.56 -13.13 -11.84
CA CYS A 32 -1.70 -13.59 -11.05
C CYS A 32 -3.03 -13.15 -11.66
N ILE A 33 -3.15 -11.89 -12.09
CA ILE A 33 -4.37 -11.41 -12.76
C ILE A 33 -4.65 -12.21 -14.03
N LEU A 34 -3.67 -12.36 -14.92
CA LEU A 34 -3.84 -13.07 -16.18
C LEU A 34 -4.15 -14.55 -15.95
N PHE A 35 -3.42 -15.20 -15.04
CA PHE A 35 -3.62 -16.62 -14.71
C PHE A 35 -5.00 -16.88 -14.10
N LEU A 36 -5.40 -16.08 -13.12
CA LEU A 36 -6.71 -16.23 -12.47
C LEU A 36 -7.87 -15.89 -13.42
N THR A 37 -7.72 -14.88 -14.27
CA THR A 37 -8.70 -14.57 -15.31
C THR A 37 -8.87 -15.75 -16.27
N PHE A 38 -7.76 -16.34 -16.72
CA PHE A 38 -7.81 -17.52 -17.59
C PHE A 38 -8.45 -18.71 -16.88
N ALA A 39 -8.04 -19.02 -15.65
CA ALA A 39 -8.61 -20.11 -14.87
C ALA A 39 -10.09 -19.90 -14.59
N ALA A 40 -10.51 -18.69 -14.20
CA ALA A 40 -11.90 -18.36 -13.96
C ALA A 40 -12.75 -18.49 -15.24
N GLN A 41 -12.24 -18.07 -16.40
CA GLN A 41 -12.93 -18.25 -17.67
C GLN A 41 -13.12 -19.72 -18.01
N LYS A 42 -12.11 -20.56 -17.81
CA LYS A 42 -12.16 -21.99 -18.17
C LYS A 42 -12.97 -22.84 -17.19
N LEU A 43 -13.02 -22.45 -15.91
CA LEU A 43 -13.61 -23.27 -14.86
C LEU A 43 -14.99 -22.79 -14.38
N LEU A 44 -15.25 -21.46 -14.42
CA LEU A 44 -16.42 -20.86 -13.78
C LEU A 44 -17.28 -20.04 -14.73
N PHE A 45 -16.69 -19.26 -15.63
CA PHE A 45 -17.39 -18.24 -16.42
C PHE A 45 -17.22 -18.44 -17.93
N HIS A 46 -17.64 -19.63 -18.44
CA HIS A 46 -17.44 -20.02 -19.84
C HIS A 46 -18.06 -19.07 -20.86
N ASN A 47 -19.12 -18.34 -20.48
CA ASN A 47 -19.89 -17.46 -21.35
C ASN A 47 -19.44 -15.99 -21.30
N LEU A 48 -18.50 -15.63 -20.42
CA LEU A 48 -17.99 -14.28 -20.29
C LEU A 48 -16.70 -14.10 -21.08
N SER A 49 -16.46 -12.88 -21.58
CA SER A 49 -15.20 -12.56 -22.23
C SER A 49 -14.05 -12.51 -21.20
N PHE A 50 -12.83 -12.76 -21.67
CA PHE A 50 -11.63 -12.63 -20.83
C PHE A 50 -11.50 -11.21 -20.25
N ALA A 51 -11.85 -10.20 -21.04
CA ALA A 51 -11.79 -8.80 -20.62
C ALA A 51 -12.81 -8.48 -19.51
N ASP A 52 -14.02 -9.04 -19.57
CA ASP A 52 -15.05 -8.80 -18.54
C ASP A 52 -14.68 -9.49 -17.21
N ILE A 53 -14.14 -10.71 -17.28
CA ILE A 53 -13.66 -11.42 -16.10
C ILE A 53 -12.48 -10.68 -15.46
N GLY A 54 -11.54 -10.19 -16.28
CA GLY A 54 -10.37 -9.45 -15.81
C GLY A 54 -10.69 -8.12 -15.12
N LYS A 55 -11.91 -7.59 -15.32
CA LYS A 55 -12.41 -6.38 -14.64
C LYS A 55 -13.11 -6.68 -13.31
N MET A 56 -13.34 -7.95 -12.97
CA MET A 56 -14.01 -8.31 -11.72
C MET A 56 -13.19 -7.87 -10.50
N PRO A 57 -13.71 -6.98 -9.62
CA PRO A 57 -12.96 -6.45 -8.49
C PRO A 57 -12.48 -7.53 -7.53
N LEU A 58 -13.32 -8.50 -7.23
CA LEU A 58 -12.97 -9.62 -6.32
C LEU A 58 -11.78 -10.43 -6.86
N LEU A 59 -11.73 -10.70 -8.17
CA LEU A 59 -10.61 -11.40 -8.80
C LEU A 59 -9.32 -10.59 -8.67
N SER A 60 -9.40 -9.27 -8.83
CA SER A 60 -8.26 -8.35 -8.67
C SER A 60 -7.72 -8.36 -7.23
N VAL A 61 -8.60 -8.36 -6.22
CA VAL A 61 -8.19 -8.44 -4.80
C VAL A 61 -7.52 -9.79 -4.50
N ILE A 62 -8.08 -10.90 -4.99
CA ILE A 62 -7.50 -12.25 -4.82
C ILE A 62 -6.12 -12.32 -5.49
N ALA A 63 -6.01 -11.85 -6.74
CA ALA A 63 -4.76 -11.84 -7.49
C ALA A 63 -3.68 -11.04 -6.76
N GLN A 64 -4.03 -9.85 -6.26
CA GLN A 64 -3.12 -8.99 -5.52
C GLN A 64 -2.73 -9.60 -4.16
N GLY A 65 -3.66 -10.26 -3.47
CA GLY A 65 -3.38 -10.97 -2.22
C GLY A 65 -2.35 -12.11 -2.40
N ILE A 66 -2.51 -12.92 -3.45
CA ILE A 66 -1.55 -13.97 -3.82
C ILE A 66 -0.19 -13.35 -4.18
N ALA A 67 -0.19 -12.32 -5.02
CA ALA A 67 1.02 -11.64 -5.44
C ALA A 67 1.77 -11.00 -4.24
N TYR A 68 1.07 -10.34 -3.33
CA TYR A 68 1.66 -9.75 -2.14
C TYR A 68 2.26 -10.79 -1.20
N THR A 69 1.61 -11.95 -1.07
CA THR A 69 2.17 -13.08 -0.31
C THR A 69 3.48 -13.59 -0.94
N ALA A 70 3.50 -13.76 -2.26
CA ALA A 70 4.72 -14.18 -2.97
C ALA A 70 5.84 -13.13 -2.84
N VAL A 71 5.51 -11.85 -2.93
CA VAL A 71 6.46 -10.74 -2.75
C VAL A 71 7.02 -10.72 -1.32
N LEU A 72 6.20 -10.97 -0.30
CA LEU A 72 6.66 -11.10 1.08
C LEU A 72 7.68 -12.24 1.23
N ILE A 73 7.35 -13.41 0.65
CA ILE A 73 8.28 -14.54 0.64
C ILE A 73 9.59 -14.18 -0.05
N TYR A 74 9.53 -13.49 -1.19
CA TYR A 74 10.73 -13.02 -1.89
C TYR A 74 11.57 -12.06 -1.04
N MET A 75 10.93 -11.08 -0.35
CA MET A 75 11.62 -10.16 0.58
C MET A 75 12.34 -10.94 1.69
N ILE A 76 11.68 -11.93 2.28
CA ILE A 76 12.26 -12.76 3.35
C ILE A 76 13.44 -13.57 2.80
N VAL A 77 13.27 -14.23 1.66
CA VAL A 77 14.34 -15.03 1.01
C VAL A 77 15.53 -14.15 0.68
N LEU A 78 15.31 -12.96 0.12
CA LEU A 78 16.38 -12.01 -0.19
C LEU A 78 17.21 -11.64 1.05
N VAL A 79 16.56 -11.30 2.15
CA VAL A 79 17.26 -10.87 3.37
C VAL A 79 17.89 -12.05 4.09
N VAL A 80 17.18 -13.17 4.23
CA VAL A 80 17.63 -14.30 5.05
C VAL A 80 18.57 -15.22 4.29
N ALA A 81 18.22 -15.62 3.06
CA ALA A 81 18.99 -16.60 2.30
C ALA A 81 20.13 -15.97 1.49
N VAL A 82 19.91 -14.76 0.91
CA VAL A 82 20.95 -14.12 0.09
C VAL A 82 21.88 -13.25 0.93
N TYR A 83 21.33 -12.43 1.83
CA TYR A 83 22.12 -11.51 2.67
C TYR A 83 22.48 -12.08 4.05
N HIS A 84 21.99 -13.25 4.42
CA HIS A 84 22.26 -13.93 5.71
C HIS A 84 22.00 -13.04 6.93
N GLN A 85 20.91 -12.22 6.88
CA GLN A 85 20.51 -11.33 7.96
C GLN A 85 19.20 -11.81 8.59
N ASN A 86 18.98 -11.43 9.86
CA ASN A 86 17.66 -11.55 10.46
C ASN A 86 16.70 -10.54 9.82
N PHE A 87 15.57 -11.01 9.30
CA PHE A 87 14.62 -10.18 8.54
C PHE A 87 14.10 -9.00 9.36
N GLU A 88 13.63 -9.25 10.58
CA GLU A 88 13.04 -8.22 11.43
C GLU A 88 14.04 -7.10 11.75
N SER A 89 15.27 -7.48 12.10
CA SER A 89 16.33 -6.52 12.38
C SER A 89 16.72 -5.71 11.15
N ALA A 90 16.83 -6.37 9.99
CA ALA A 90 17.24 -5.74 8.73
C ALA A 90 16.23 -4.69 8.25
N VAL A 91 14.93 -4.99 8.29
CA VAL A 91 13.85 -4.04 7.92
C VAL A 91 13.51 -3.06 9.05
N ARG A 92 14.14 -3.22 10.23
CA ARG A 92 13.83 -2.46 11.45
C ARG A 92 12.38 -2.66 11.92
N TRP A 93 11.99 -3.89 12.10
CA TRP A 93 10.71 -4.26 12.68
C TRP A 93 10.76 -4.09 14.22
N ASN A 94 10.58 -2.85 14.68
CA ASN A 94 10.57 -2.54 16.11
C ASN A 94 9.14 -2.24 16.55
N TRP A 95 8.53 -3.18 17.30
CA TRP A 95 7.17 -3.01 17.77
C TRP A 95 7.10 -1.97 18.90
N PRO A 96 6.31 -0.88 18.76
CA PRO A 96 6.26 0.18 19.77
C PRO A 96 5.41 -0.24 20.98
N ARG A 97 5.90 0.05 22.20
CA ARG A 97 5.13 -0.23 23.42
C ARG A 97 3.78 0.49 23.46
N ARG A 98 3.71 1.71 22.93
CA ARG A 98 2.48 2.53 22.86
C ARG A 98 1.82 2.44 21.48
N TRP A 99 1.66 1.21 20.97
CA TRP A 99 1.11 0.96 19.64
C TRP A 99 -0.24 1.65 19.36
N PRO A 100 -1.20 1.83 20.33
CA PRO A 100 -2.48 2.46 20.03
C PRO A 100 -2.35 3.93 19.62
N ILE A 101 -1.31 4.63 20.06
CA ILE A 101 -1.06 6.03 19.68
C ILE A 101 -0.82 6.15 18.17
N PHE A 102 -0.16 5.17 17.56
CA PHE A 102 0.13 5.18 16.12
C PHE A 102 -1.13 4.90 15.30
N ILE A 103 -2.00 4.00 15.74
CA ILE A 103 -3.32 3.80 15.13
C ILE A 103 -4.16 5.07 15.26
N ALA A 104 -4.22 5.68 16.44
CA ALA A 104 -4.94 6.94 16.66
C ALA A 104 -4.35 8.08 15.80
N GLY A 105 -3.03 8.14 15.65
CA GLY A 105 -2.36 9.07 14.74
C GLY A 105 -2.77 8.90 13.29
N GLY A 106 -2.91 7.65 12.83
CA GLY A 106 -3.43 7.32 11.50
C GLY A 106 -4.89 7.74 11.33
N ALA A 107 -5.72 7.51 12.34
CA ALA A 107 -7.12 7.95 12.34
C ALA A 107 -7.24 9.47 12.26
N LEU A 108 -6.47 10.21 13.05
CA LEU A 108 -6.44 11.66 13.00
C LEU A 108 -5.95 12.17 11.64
N LEU A 109 -4.94 11.53 11.06
CA LEU A 109 -4.46 11.85 9.70
C LEU A 109 -5.57 11.65 8.67
N ALA A 110 -6.33 10.54 8.75
CA ALA A 110 -7.46 10.29 7.85
C ALA A 110 -8.50 11.40 7.95
N MET A 111 -8.93 11.76 9.15
CA MET A 111 -9.93 12.82 9.37
C MET A 111 -9.43 14.18 8.86
N ALA A 112 -8.18 14.54 9.13
CA ALA A 112 -7.59 15.79 8.67
C ALA A 112 -7.51 15.86 7.14
N LEU A 113 -7.11 14.76 6.49
CA LEU A 113 -7.00 14.72 5.03
C LEU A 113 -8.36 14.63 4.33
N GLN A 114 -9.38 14.04 4.95
CA GLN A 114 -10.74 14.13 4.45
C GLN A 114 -11.25 15.58 4.46
N GLY A 115 -11.00 16.33 5.55
CA GLY A 115 -11.29 17.76 5.58
C GLY A 115 -10.51 18.56 4.52
N PHE A 116 -9.23 18.26 4.32
CA PHE A 116 -8.41 18.89 3.29
C PHE A 116 -8.86 18.57 1.86
N ALA A 117 -9.32 17.32 1.63
CA ALA A 117 -9.80 16.87 0.33
C ALA A 117 -10.98 17.69 -0.20
N HIS A 118 -11.80 18.29 0.67
CA HIS A 118 -12.89 19.20 0.25
C HIS A 118 -12.40 20.42 -0.55
N PHE A 119 -11.14 20.80 -0.40
CA PHE A 119 -10.55 21.93 -1.14
C PHE A 119 -9.86 21.50 -2.43
N LEU A 120 -9.88 20.20 -2.76
CA LEU A 120 -9.23 19.65 -3.94
C LEU A 120 -10.26 19.21 -4.98
N PRO A 121 -9.90 19.23 -6.28
CA PRO A 121 -10.73 18.64 -7.32
C PRO A 121 -10.67 17.11 -7.20
N ILE A 122 -11.68 16.53 -6.57
CA ILE A 122 -11.87 15.08 -6.47
C ILE A 122 -12.92 14.69 -7.51
N PRO A 123 -12.61 13.76 -8.44
CA PRO A 123 -13.61 13.24 -9.37
C PRO A 123 -14.73 12.51 -8.62
N THR A 124 -15.93 12.57 -9.16
CA THR A 124 -17.10 11.82 -8.64
C THR A 124 -17.00 10.32 -8.88
N ASP A 125 -16.30 9.93 -9.96
CA ASP A 125 -16.15 8.55 -10.36
C ASP A 125 -14.66 8.21 -10.45
N MET A 126 -14.22 7.22 -9.69
CA MET A 126 -12.85 6.71 -9.70
C MET A 126 -12.85 5.18 -9.90
N PRO A 127 -11.81 4.60 -10.53
CA PRO A 127 -11.74 3.14 -10.70
C PRO A 127 -11.85 2.35 -9.40
N ILE A 128 -11.43 2.92 -8.27
CA ILE A 128 -11.57 2.30 -6.94
C ILE A 128 -13.05 2.11 -6.54
N ASP A 129 -13.96 2.93 -7.05
CA ASP A 129 -15.38 2.88 -6.69
C ASP A 129 -16.06 1.61 -7.23
N GLU A 130 -15.49 0.96 -8.26
CA GLU A 130 -15.96 -0.33 -8.76
C GLU A 130 -15.87 -1.45 -7.71
N PHE A 131 -15.01 -1.31 -6.70
CA PHE A 131 -14.89 -2.26 -5.59
C PHE A 131 -16.01 -2.13 -4.55
N PHE A 132 -16.91 -1.17 -4.72
CA PHE A 132 -18.09 -0.95 -3.87
C PHE A 132 -19.41 -1.21 -4.60
N ASN A 133 -19.43 -2.16 -5.54
CA ASN A 133 -20.65 -2.56 -6.26
C ASN A 133 -21.45 -3.62 -5.48
N THR A 134 -20.78 -4.49 -4.74
CA THR A 134 -21.41 -5.53 -3.92
C THR A 134 -20.82 -5.55 -2.51
N PRO A 135 -21.58 -6.04 -1.49
CA PRO A 135 -21.05 -6.20 -0.14
C PRO A 135 -19.79 -7.07 -0.07
N ALA A 136 -19.71 -8.13 -0.88
CA ALA A 136 -18.56 -9.03 -0.91
C ALA A 136 -17.28 -8.32 -1.41
N GLU A 137 -17.40 -7.48 -2.42
CA GLU A 137 -16.30 -6.66 -2.94
C GLU A 137 -15.86 -5.63 -1.91
N ALA A 138 -16.80 -4.89 -1.31
CA ALA A 138 -16.53 -3.89 -0.28
C ALA A 138 -15.81 -4.50 0.94
N TRP A 139 -16.26 -5.65 1.44
CA TRP A 139 -15.60 -6.38 2.52
C TRP A 139 -14.21 -6.87 2.11
N SER A 140 -14.07 -7.42 0.91
CA SER A 140 -12.79 -7.93 0.42
C SER A 140 -11.74 -6.84 0.33
N LEU A 141 -12.10 -5.69 -0.27
CA LEU A 141 -11.22 -4.52 -0.36
C LEU A 141 -10.89 -3.97 1.03
N THR A 142 -11.88 -3.86 1.92
CA THR A 142 -11.69 -3.37 3.29
C THR A 142 -10.70 -4.24 4.06
N ILE A 143 -10.91 -5.56 4.09
CA ILE A 143 -10.02 -6.48 4.81
C ILE A 143 -8.61 -6.42 4.22
N PHE A 144 -8.49 -6.51 2.90
CA PHE A 144 -7.20 -6.42 2.20
C PHE A 144 -6.51 -5.08 2.46
N GLY A 145 -7.23 -3.97 2.30
CA GLY A 145 -6.70 -2.61 2.43
C GLY A 145 -6.35 -2.20 3.85
N VAL A 146 -6.93 -2.84 4.87
CA VAL A 146 -6.59 -2.57 6.29
C VAL A 146 -5.52 -3.53 6.82
N THR A 147 -5.27 -4.67 6.17
CA THR A 147 -4.36 -5.69 6.69
C THR A 147 -3.13 -5.92 5.80
N LEU A 148 -3.30 -6.72 4.76
CA LEU A 148 -2.19 -7.20 3.93
C LEU A 148 -1.55 -6.07 3.09
N ALA A 149 -2.34 -5.15 2.55
CA ALA A 149 -1.81 -4.06 1.74
C ALA A 149 -0.88 -3.16 2.56
N PRO A 150 -1.27 -2.59 3.73
CA PRO A 150 -0.37 -1.82 4.57
C PRO A 150 0.92 -2.55 4.95
N LEU A 151 0.83 -3.84 5.24
CA LEU A 151 2.00 -4.64 5.59
C LEU A 151 3.04 -4.66 4.46
N ILE A 152 2.60 -5.04 3.26
CA ILE A 152 3.51 -5.20 2.11
C ILE A 152 4.01 -3.84 1.61
N GLU A 153 3.14 -2.85 1.57
CA GLU A 153 3.50 -1.50 1.14
C GLU A 153 4.50 -0.85 2.09
N GLU A 154 4.32 -0.94 3.41
CA GLU A 154 5.27 -0.40 4.36
C GLU A 154 6.61 -1.15 4.32
N LEU A 155 6.59 -2.47 4.17
CA LEU A 155 7.82 -3.24 3.97
C LEU A 155 8.55 -2.78 2.70
N PHE A 156 7.84 -2.64 1.58
CA PHE A 156 8.45 -2.20 0.31
C PHE A 156 8.98 -0.76 0.42
N PHE A 157 8.11 0.19 0.78
CA PHE A 157 8.47 1.61 0.75
C PHE A 157 9.36 2.03 1.90
N ARG A 158 9.05 1.61 3.13
CA ARG A 158 9.73 2.07 4.36
C ARG A 158 10.76 1.06 4.86
N GLY A 159 10.57 -0.23 4.56
CA GLY A 159 11.54 -1.28 4.83
C GLY A 159 12.67 -1.29 3.81
N PHE A 160 12.36 -1.33 2.53
CA PHE A 160 13.33 -1.55 1.46
C PHE A 160 13.78 -0.27 0.72
N LEU A 161 12.86 0.54 0.20
CA LEU A 161 13.18 1.69 -0.65
C LEU A 161 13.77 2.85 0.14
N TYR A 162 13.07 3.31 1.19
CA TYR A 162 13.47 4.48 1.97
C TYR A 162 14.93 4.39 2.51
N PRO A 163 15.38 3.29 3.13
CA PRO A 163 16.74 3.24 3.67
C PRO A 163 17.82 3.33 2.58
N VAL A 164 17.56 2.79 1.39
CA VAL A 164 18.50 2.92 0.24
C VAL A 164 18.59 4.37 -0.22
N LEU A 165 17.44 5.06 -0.36
CA LEU A 165 17.41 6.46 -0.74
C LEU A 165 18.04 7.35 0.34
N ALA A 166 17.73 7.10 1.62
CA ALA A 166 18.24 7.88 2.75
C ALA A 166 19.77 7.78 2.87
N ARG A 167 20.33 6.59 2.63
CA ARG A 167 21.78 6.37 2.60
C ARG A 167 22.46 7.16 1.48
N ARG A 168 21.83 7.26 0.30
CA ARG A 168 22.42 7.89 -0.89
C ARG A 168 22.17 9.39 -0.98
N LEU A 169 20.96 9.83 -0.65
CA LEU A 169 20.45 11.17 -0.93
C LEU A 169 20.16 12.01 0.33
N GLY A 170 20.24 11.38 1.51
CA GLY A 170 19.86 11.99 2.77
C GLY A 170 18.37 11.86 3.08
N VAL A 171 18.01 12.13 4.35
CA VAL A 171 16.68 11.84 4.91
C VAL A 171 15.56 12.61 4.19
N VAL A 172 15.74 13.92 3.98
CA VAL A 172 14.67 14.78 3.44
C VAL A 172 14.28 14.35 2.02
N LEU A 173 15.27 14.20 1.13
CA LEU A 173 15.00 13.80 -0.25
C LEU A 173 14.47 12.37 -0.34
N ALA A 174 14.93 11.47 0.54
CA ALA A 174 14.41 10.12 0.63
C ALA A 174 12.93 10.09 1.04
N ILE A 175 12.52 10.93 1.99
CA ILE A 175 11.10 11.06 2.38
C ILE A 175 10.26 11.48 1.19
N ILE A 176 10.67 12.54 0.48
CA ILE A 176 9.93 13.08 -0.67
C ILE A 176 9.81 12.05 -1.79
N LEU A 177 10.92 11.42 -2.17
CA LEU A 177 10.94 10.45 -3.27
C LEU A 177 10.18 9.16 -2.93
N THR A 178 10.28 8.68 -1.68
CA THR A 178 9.50 7.51 -1.24
C THR A 178 7.99 7.82 -1.25
N ALA A 179 7.60 8.99 -0.76
CA ALA A 179 6.21 9.43 -0.78
C ALA A 179 5.69 9.66 -2.21
N ALA A 180 6.51 10.22 -3.11
CA ALA A 180 6.15 10.40 -4.51
C ALA A 180 5.91 9.05 -5.20
N GLY A 181 6.81 8.09 -5.01
CA GLY A 181 6.63 6.73 -5.52
C GLY A 181 5.35 6.08 -4.98
N PHE A 182 5.08 6.26 -3.68
CA PHE A 182 3.87 5.75 -3.04
C PHE A 182 2.59 6.38 -3.63
N GLY A 183 2.54 7.70 -3.80
CA GLY A 183 1.40 8.38 -4.42
C GLY A 183 1.20 7.98 -5.89
N LEU A 184 2.28 7.86 -6.67
CA LEU A 184 2.21 7.55 -8.09
C LEU A 184 1.69 6.13 -8.38
N ILE A 185 2.02 5.13 -7.58
CA ILE A 185 1.50 3.76 -7.80
C ILE A 185 -0.01 3.67 -7.57
N HIS A 186 -0.58 4.59 -6.77
CA HIS A 186 -2.02 4.67 -6.53
C HIS A 186 -2.78 5.44 -7.63
N GLY A 187 -2.05 6.15 -8.50
CA GLY A 187 -2.65 6.95 -9.57
C GLY A 187 -3.67 6.21 -10.45
N PRO A 188 -3.39 4.98 -10.93
CA PRO A 188 -4.34 4.24 -11.77
C PRO A 188 -5.69 4.00 -11.11
N GLN A 189 -5.73 3.62 -9.83
CA GLN A 189 -6.97 3.36 -9.08
C GLN A 189 -7.74 4.65 -8.73
N LEU A 190 -7.06 5.80 -8.76
CA LEU A 190 -7.63 7.13 -8.50
C LEU A 190 -7.92 7.90 -9.80
N GLY A 191 -8.06 7.21 -10.93
CA GLY A 191 -8.34 7.84 -12.22
C GLY A 191 -7.25 8.78 -12.72
N ARG A 192 -6.02 8.70 -12.16
CA ARG A 192 -4.88 9.60 -12.40
C ARG A 192 -5.21 11.07 -12.06
N ALA A 193 -6.24 11.33 -11.26
CA ALA A 193 -6.60 12.65 -10.80
C ALA A 193 -5.55 13.17 -9.81
N TRP A 194 -5.07 14.40 -10.02
CA TRP A 194 -3.99 14.93 -9.19
C TRP A 194 -4.41 15.20 -7.74
N GLY A 195 -5.66 15.57 -7.50
CA GLY A 195 -6.18 15.86 -6.16
C GLY A 195 -6.08 14.65 -5.21
N PRO A 196 -6.70 13.49 -5.53
CA PRO A 196 -6.53 12.27 -4.75
C PRO A 196 -5.08 11.78 -4.66
N VAL A 197 -4.30 11.87 -5.75
CA VAL A 197 -2.88 11.49 -5.75
C VAL A 197 -2.08 12.37 -4.79
N LEU A 198 -2.38 13.67 -4.71
CA LEU A 198 -1.77 14.57 -3.73
C LEU A 198 -2.09 14.15 -2.29
N VAL A 199 -3.33 13.77 -2.01
CA VAL A 199 -3.70 13.26 -0.68
C VAL A 199 -2.87 12.04 -0.32
N ILE A 200 -2.77 11.05 -1.21
CA ILE A 200 -1.95 9.84 -0.98
C ILE A 200 -0.44 10.18 -0.87
N PHE A 201 0.04 11.17 -1.61
CA PHE A 201 1.41 11.66 -1.45
C PHE A 201 1.65 12.22 -0.03
N ILE A 202 0.70 13.00 0.51
CA ILE A 202 0.80 13.54 1.88
C ILE A 202 0.76 12.40 2.91
N VAL A 203 -0.10 11.39 2.73
CA VAL A 203 -0.06 10.16 3.52
C VAL A 203 1.33 9.51 3.44
N GLY A 204 1.87 9.40 2.24
CA GLY A 204 3.22 8.90 1.98
C GLY A 204 4.31 9.64 2.75
N ILE A 205 4.23 10.97 2.84
CA ILE A 205 5.13 11.80 3.65
C ILE A 205 4.97 11.44 5.14
N ALA A 206 3.74 11.43 5.67
CA ALA A 206 3.48 11.16 7.08
C ALA A 206 4.02 9.78 7.52
N LEU A 207 3.75 8.74 6.71
CA LEU A 207 4.25 7.38 6.94
C LEU A 207 5.78 7.31 6.89
N THR A 208 6.41 7.99 5.92
CA THR A 208 7.88 7.95 5.78
C THR A 208 8.57 8.77 6.88
N VAL A 209 7.98 9.89 7.31
CA VAL A 209 8.43 10.67 8.47
C VAL A 209 8.32 9.81 9.74
N THR A 210 7.19 9.13 9.95
CA THR A 210 7.02 8.20 11.08
C THR A 210 8.14 7.16 11.11
N ARG A 211 8.45 6.52 9.98
CA ARG A 211 9.57 5.56 9.86
C ARG A 211 10.92 6.21 10.13
N ALA A 212 11.15 7.41 9.62
CA ALA A 212 12.42 8.13 9.80
C ALA A 212 12.68 8.49 11.27
N VAL A 213 11.65 8.96 11.98
CA VAL A 213 11.74 9.38 13.39
C VAL A 213 11.80 8.19 14.34
N THR A 214 10.89 7.24 14.18
CA THR A 214 10.78 6.08 15.10
C THR A 214 11.80 4.98 14.81
N LYS A 215 12.43 5.01 13.65
CA LYS A 215 13.31 3.93 13.16
C LYS A 215 12.62 2.57 13.13
N SER A 216 11.31 2.53 12.88
CA SER A 216 10.50 1.31 12.89
C SER A 216 9.53 1.27 11.71
N VAL A 217 9.53 0.15 10.98
CA VAL A 217 8.52 -0.14 9.95
C VAL A 217 7.17 -0.46 10.61
N ALA A 218 7.17 -1.15 11.75
CA ALA A 218 5.95 -1.50 12.46
C ALA A 218 5.12 -0.26 12.86
N THR A 219 5.76 0.86 13.21
CA THR A 219 5.02 2.12 13.50
C THR A 219 4.35 2.69 12.26
N GLY A 220 4.99 2.60 11.09
CA GLY A 220 4.39 2.98 9.81
C GLY A 220 3.16 2.14 9.51
N ILE A 221 3.26 0.82 9.66
CA ILE A 221 2.13 -0.12 9.47
C ILE A 221 0.95 0.26 10.38
N LEU A 222 1.19 0.54 11.66
CA LEU A 222 0.13 0.93 12.60
C LEU A 222 -0.56 2.24 12.22
N VAL A 223 0.20 3.25 11.79
CA VAL A 223 -0.38 4.51 11.27
C VAL A 223 -1.19 4.24 10.01
N HIS A 224 -0.67 3.42 9.10
CA HIS A 224 -1.33 3.08 7.84
C HIS A 224 -2.64 2.30 8.08
N ILE A 225 -2.62 1.30 8.97
CA ILE A 225 -3.83 0.58 9.42
C ILE A 225 -4.84 1.56 10.03
N GLY A 226 -4.40 2.49 10.88
CA GLY A 226 -5.26 3.51 11.47
C GLY A 226 -5.90 4.42 10.42
N TYR A 227 -5.12 4.84 9.42
CA TYR A 227 -5.60 5.64 8.30
C TYR A 227 -6.64 4.90 7.46
N ASN A 228 -6.28 3.75 6.90
CA ASN A 228 -7.17 2.96 6.05
C ASN A 228 -8.38 2.41 6.82
N GLY A 229 -8.18 1.99 8.07
CA GLY A 229 -9.26 1.50 8.93
C GLY A 229 -10.29 2.58 9.23
N THR A 230 -9.88 3.83 9.42
CA THR A 230 -10.80 4.95 9.63
C THR A 230 -11.61 5.24 8.38
N LEU A 231 -10.97 5.29 7.20
CA LEU A 231 -11.71 5.46 5.94
C LEU A 231 -12.71 4.33 5.71
N SER A 232 -12.28 3.09 5.93
CA SER A 232 -13.16 1.91 5.81
C SER A 232 -14.34 1.95 6.80
N ALA A 233 -14.12 2.41 8.04
CA ALA A 233 -15.17 2.56 9.03
C ALA A 233 -16.18 3.66 8.64
N LEU A 234 -15.71 4.76 8.05
CA LEU A 234 -16.59 5.82 7.54
C LEU A 234 -17.46 5.30 6.39
N LEU A 235 -16.89 4.57 5.44
CA LEU A 235 -17.62 3.94 4.34
C LEU A 235 -18.64 2.91 4.84
N PHE A 236 -18.24 2.08 5.81
CA PHE A 236 -19.10 1.10 6.45
C PHE A 236 -20.32 1.75 7.11
N TRP A 237 -20.14 2.84 7.84
CA TRP A 237 -21.25 3.56 8.49
C TRP A 237 -22.12 4.29 7.46
N ALA A 238 -21.53 4.97 6.48
CA ALA A 238 -22.27 5.68 5.45
C ALA A 238 -23.18 4.73 4.63
N SER A 239 -22.75 3.48 4.43
CA SER A 239 -23.48 2.47 3.66
C SER A 239 -24.34 1.52 4.51
N ASP A 240 -24.54 1.80 5.79
CA ASP A 240 -25.26 0.90 6.73
C ASP A 240 -24.71 -0.54 6.71
N GLY A 241 -23.40 -0.67 6.96
CA GLY A 241 -22.76 -1.97 6.99
C GLY A 241 -22.53 -2.61 5.62
N PHE A 242 -22.27 -1.79 4.59
CA PHE A 242 -22.17 -2.18 3.18
C PHE A 242 -23.44 -2.79 2.58
N ARG A 243 -24.60 -2.51 3.19
CA ARG A 243 -25.92 -2.95 2.67
C ARG A 243 -26.50 -1.98 1.64
N HIS A 244 -26.14 -0.70 1.75
CA HIS A 244 -26.63 0.42 0.94
C HIS A 244 -25.49 1.16 0.24
N LEU A 245 -24.79 0.44 -0.66
CA LEU A 245 -23.63 0.97 -1.38
C LEU A 245 -23.98 2.12 -2.34
N GLU A 246 -25.24 2.22 -2.77
CA GLU A 246 -25.74 3.33 -3.57
C GLU A 246 -25.59 4.70 -2.87
N ARG A 247 -25.55 4.74 -1.53
CA ARG A 247 -25.34 5.96 -0.75
C ARG A 247 -23.91 6.51 -0.84
N LEU A 248 -22.97 5.71 -1.31
CA LEU A 248 -21.58 6.14 -1.49
C LEU A 248 -21.35 6.89 -2.82
N ARG A 249 -22.37 6.89 -3.71
CA ARG A 249 -22.31 7.48 -5.06
C ARG A 249 -23.06 8.80 -5.18
N THR A 250 -23.64 9.29 -4.10
CA THR A 250 -24.33 10.58 -4.01
C THR A 250 -23.41 11.62 -3.39
#